data_c088b5795997759a8aa86ab5390eb7f3
#
_entry.id   c088b5795997759a8aa86ab5390eb7f3
#
_cell.length_a   1.000
_cell.length_b   1.000
_cell.length_c   1.000
_cell.angle_alpha   90.00
_cell.angle_beta   90.00
_cell.angle_gamma   90.00
#
_symmetry.space_group_name_H-M   'P 1'
#
loop_
_entity.id
_entity.type
_entity.pdbx_description
1 polymer ?
#
loop_
_entity_poly.entity_id
_entity_poly.type
_entity_poly.pdbx_seq_one_letter_code
_entity_poly.pdbx_strand_id
1 'polypeptide(L)'
;MIRSMFSAVSGLKGHQTRMDVVGNNIANVNTTGFKASRVTFADMISQNLSGASAPNGTIGGVNPKQIGLGMSVASTDLLYTNGSVQQTGKNTDIAISRGDGLFVVSKGQQKFYTRNGAFSFDAEGNLTIPSTGLYVQGYMANNGVISVAGDNTTNIRIPAGKSMEAQTTATASYTKNLNATTPGYEVANVLVRYADGTTQTTNSYAPSEVGKLVLTMDNGRKIYLDSSAPAQTVGSAPTGTLYSSTISNVTASTTGHVDAVLAMDSGNPSSPKEINGSATATITRTGATSLTSGTYAFGDVFNISGKITSVVSSPPSDVVLTLDANNTITPGTAVTVKVPNPNSFTYAVGDTYTGQLKITSLTPQTGATVTTADGNSVKLAAAIPAITSATATYAHTGSATDGTIQSITRESVYQFGGKTVSSVVLNTKSGSSIDGLVGKDYARNDTFYPSVATTITVYDSLGAKHDVPVVFTKASNNKWTLSLGSGGDTFNITEADGTTTTVALTKTDLKFDTSGSYVSGTASLSLTYENGAAPQQVAMNLAAITQYSGTSTIAADSDGHAAGTLASVDIDSTGVITGTYTNNVRQKEAQIAMAQFNNPSG
;
A
#
# COMPACT_ATOMS: atom_id res chain seq x y z
N MET A 1 86.02 45.53 -13.79
CA MET A 1 84.68 46.08 -14.17
C MET A 1 83.78 45.10 -14.93
N ILE A 2 84.29 44.41 -15.95
CA ILE A 2 83.45 43.47 -16.75
C ILE A 2 82.82 42.32 -15.92
N ARG A 3 83.56 41.77 -14.96
CA ARG A 3 83.01 40.65 -14.11
C ARG A 3 81.88 41.12 -13.21
N SER A 4 81.96 42.30 -12.62
CA SER A 4 80.86 42.81 -11.76
C SER A 4 79.63 43.15 -12.59
N MET A 5 79.81 43.56 -13.85
CA MET A 5 78.70 43.77 -14.78
C MET A 5 78.00 42.45 -15.13
N PHE A 6 78.75 41.36 -15.40
CA PHE A 6 78.15 40.05 -15.67
C PHE A 6 77.44 39.50 -14.45
N SER A 7 78.03 39.66 -13.26
CA SER A 7 77.34 39.27 -12.02
C SER A 7 76.01 40.02 -11.81
N ALA A 8 76.01 41.34 -12.05
CA ALA A 8 74.83 42.19 -11.98
C ALA A 8 73.78 41.80 -13.05
N VAL A 9 74.23 41.54 -14.30
CA VAL A 9 73.34 41.09 -15.39
C VAL A 9 72.74 39.73 -15.09
N SER A 10 73.48 38.75 -14.51
CA SER A 10 72.93 37.45 -14.09
C SER A 10 71.87 37.63 -13.02
N GLY A 11 72.10 38.50 -12.03
CA GLY A 11 71.12 38.86 -11.00
C GLY A 11 69.84 39.46 -11.60
N LEU A 12 70.01 40.39 -12.53
CA LEU A 12 68.86 41.04 -13.20
C LEU A 12 68.01 40.01 -13.98
N LYS A 13 68.67 39.15 -14.77
CA LYS A 13 67.98 38.08 -15.49
C LYS A 13 67.22 37.09 -14.54
N GLY A 14 67.89 36.72 -13.43
CA GLY A 14 67.22 35.84 -12.43
C GLY A 14 66.01 36.50 -11.79
N HIS A 15 66.15 37.82 -11.44
CA HIS A 15 64.99 38.56 -10.90
C HIS A 15 63.90 38.82 -11.95
N GLN A 16 64.25 38.99 -13.24
CA GLN A 16 63.27 39.05 -14.32
C GLN A 16 62.44 37.73 -14.39
N THR A 17 63.08 36.55 -14.38
CA THR A 17 62.40 35.29 -14.34
C THR A 17 61.50 35.17 -13.13
N ARG A 18 61.94 35.63 -11.95
CA ARG A 18 61.07 35.66 -10.75
C ARG A 18 59.86 36.57 -10.93
N MET A 19 60.01 37.75 -11.55
CA MET A 19 58.93 38.68 -11.85
C MET A 19 57.94 38.07 -12.83
N ASP A 20 58.41 37.34 -13.83
CA ASP A 20 57.56 36.62 -14.79
C ASP A 20 56.66 35.54 -14.06
N VAL A 21 57.31 34.81 -13.15
CA VAL A 21 56.57 33.78 -12.33
C VAL A 21 55.60 34.45 -11.38
N VAL A 22 55.96 35.55 -10.70
CA VAL A 22 55.01 36.27 -9.81
C VAL A 22 53.88 36.89 -10.63
N GLY A 23 54.18 37.46 -11.81
CA GLY A 23 53.18 37.99 -12.73
C GLY A 23 52.18 36.93 -13.15
N ASN A 24 52.67 35.73 -13.48
CA ASN A 24 51.80 34.57 -13.77
C ASN A 24 50.96 34.15 -12.56
N ASN A 25 51.51 34.13 -11.35
CA ASN A 25 50.75 33.80 -10.12
C ASN A 25 49.64 34.83 -9.88
N ILE A 26 49.90 36.13 -10.09
CA ILE A 26 48.91 37.21 -9.94
C ILE A 26 47.80 37.08 -11.00
N ALA A 27 48.19 36.84 -12.26
CA ALA A 27 47.25 36.69 -13.36
C ALA A 27 46.26 35.54 -13.13
N ASN A 28 46.68 34.48 -12.43
CA ASN A 28 45.90 33.29 -12.17
C ASN A 28 45.32 33.23 -10.75
N VAL A 29 45.24 34.33 -10.01
CA VAL A 29 44.72 34.37 -8.64
C VAL A 29 43.27 33.88 -8.56
N ASN A 30 42.46 34.08 -9.61
CA ASN A 30 41.07 33.66 -9.72
C ASN A 30 40.90 32.36 -10.52
N THR A 31 41.98 31.70 -10.94
CA THR A 31 41.91 30.45 -11.68
C THR A 31 41.72 29.28 -10.72
N THR A 32 40.59 28.57 -10.82
CA THR A 32 40.29 27.40 -9.98
C THR A 32 41.32 26.29 -10.16
N GLY A 33 41.83 25.77 -9.04
CA GLY A 33 42.83 24.69 -9.04
C GLY A 33 44.25 25.10 -9.42
N PHE A 34 44.51 26.39 -9.67
CA PHE A 34 45.87 26.89 -9.95
C PHE A 34 46.79 26.65 -8.76
N LYS A 35 48.03 26.27 -9.03
CA LYS A 35 49.10 26.11 -8.05
C LYS A 35 50.19 27.15 -8.33
N ALA A 36 50.48 27.95 -7.33
CA ALA A 36 51.52 28.99 -7.47
C ALA A 36 52.89 28.38 -7.68
N SER A 37 53.69 29.01 -8.52
CA SER A 37 55.07 28.65 -8.72
C SER A 37 56.00 29.59 -7.94
N ARG A 38 57.13 29.10 -7.47
CA ARG A 38 58.20 29.86 -6.89
C ARG A 38 59.51 29.63 -7.63
N VAL A 39 60.36 30.63 -7.67
CA VAL A 39 61.67 30.51 -8.23
C VAL A 39 62.68 30.44 -7.08
N THR A 40 63.56 29.46 -7.13
CA THR A 40 64.72 29.37 -6.22
C THR A 40 65.99 29.75 -6.96
N PHE A 41 66.95 30.31 -6.23
CA PHE A 41 68.21 30.77 -6.79
C PHE A 41 69.38 29.98 -6.22
N ALA A 42 70.38 29.74 -7.03
CA ALA A 42 71.66 29.18 -6.62
C ALA A 42 72.80 30.13 -6.91
N ASP A 43 73.73 30.16 -6.01
CA ASP A 43 75.02 30.90 -6.24
C ASP A 43 75.79 30.20 -7.36
N MET A 44 76.38 31.02 -8.24
CA MET A 44 77.35 30.52 -9.24
C MET A 44 78.71 30.36 -8.58
N ILE A 45 79.56 29.52 -9.22
CA ILE A 45 80.88 29.19 -8.71
C ILE A 45 81.64 30.47 -8.33
N SER A 46 82.16 30.52 -7.10
CA SER A 46 83.03 31.64 -6.62
C SER A 46 84.45 31.44 -7.06
N GLN A 47 85.03 32.51 -7.57
CA GLN A 47 86.44 32.50 -7.97
C GLN A 47 87.34 32.79 -6.76
N ASN A 48 88.29 31.90 -6.46
CA ASN A 48 89.32 32.13 -5.45
C ASN A 48 90.40 33.09 -5.96
N LEU A 49 90.58 34.20 -5.22
CA LEU A 49 91.64 35.16 -5.46
C LEU A 49 92.93 34.83 -4.67
N SER A 50 92.75 34.32 -3.46
CA SER A 50 93.83 33.77 -2.65
C SER A 50 93.35 32.58 -1.83
N GLY A 51 94.16 31.53 -1.69
CA GLY A 51 93.84 30.37 -0.86
C GLY A 51 93.91 30.72 0.64
N ALA A 52 93.31 29.91 1.45
CA ALA A 52 93.45 29.91 2.90
C ALA A 52 94.86 29.48 3.30
N SER A 53 95.45 30.10 4.30
CA SER A 53 96.65 29.56 4.90
C SER A 53 96.43 29.24 6.37
N ALA A 54 97.03 28.10 6.80
CA ALA A 54 96.93 27.64 8.18
C ALA A 54 97.82 28.55 9.08
N PRO A 55 97.45 28.75 10.35
CA PRO A 55 98.29 29.46 11.29
C PRO A 55 99.58 28.68 11.51
N ASN A 56 100.71 29.37 11.56
CA ASN A 56 101.98 28.82 12.00
C ASN A 56 102.46 29.67 13.18
N GLY A 57 103.17 29.15 14.12
CA GLY A 57 103.46 29.67 15.42
C GLY A 57 103.80 31.20 15.54
N THR A 58 103.95 31.94 14.46
CA THR A 58 104.24 33.38 14.43
C THR A 58 103.21 34.26 13.74
N ILE A 59 102.32 33.69 12.92
CA ILE A 59 101.26 34.42 12.18
C ILE A 59 99.97 33.63 12.22
N GLY A 60 98.88 34.36 12.48
CA GLY A 60 97.52 33.77 12.43
C GLY A 60 97.14 33.30 11.02
N GLY A 61 96.22 32.33 10.95
CA GLY A 61 95.69 31.85 9.66
C GLY A 61 94.94 32.95 8.88
N VAL A 62 95.04 32.92 7.55
CA VAL A 62 94.35 33.88 6.68
C VAL A 62 93.21 33.13 5.94
N ASN A 63 92.03 33.72 5.99
CA ASN A 63 90.86 33.17 5.30
C ASN A 63 91.01 33.37 3.77
N PRO A 64 90.41 32.47 2.97
CA PRO A 64 90.45 32.62 1.51
C PRO A 64 89.70 33.90 1.07
N LYS A 65 90.16 34.55 0.06
CA LYS A 65 89.46 35.64 -0.60
C LYS A 65 88.79 35.13 -1.84
N GLN A 66 87.43 35.17 -1.84
CA GLN A 66 86.64 34.71 -2.94
C GLN A 66 85.71 35.80 -3.47
N ILE A 67 85.50 35.78 -4.79
CA ILE A 67 84.50 36.64 -5.44
C ILE A 67 83.49 35.78 -6.14
N GLY A 68 82.20 36.02 -5.78
CA GLY A 68 81.09 35.34 -6.46
C GLY A 68 80.88 35.82 -7.88
N LEU A 69 80.57 34.95 -8.81
CA LEU A 69 80.38 35.25 -10.22
C LEU A 69 78.91 35.57 -10.60
N GLY A 70 78.04 35.64 -9.61
CA GLY A 70 76.63 35.94 -9.81
C GLY A 70 75.74 34.80 -9.36
N MET A 71 74.50 34.81 -9.79
CA MET A 71 73.46 33.78 -9.46
C MET A 71 72.84 33.21 -10.71
N SER A 72 72.29 32.02 -10.56
CA SER A 72 71.43 31.32 -11.55
C SER A 72 70.10 30.95 -10.95
N VAL A 73 69.08 30.75 -11.78
CA VAL A 73 67.83 30.11 -11.36
C VAL A 73 68.10 28.62 -11.13
N ALA A 74 67.87 28.15 -9.90
CA ALA A 74 68.14 26.79 -9.54
C ALA A 74 66.94 25.90 -9.92
N SER A 75 65.72 26.33 -9.57
CA SER A 75 64.46 25.60 -9.90
C SER A 75 63.28 26.58 -9.98
N THR A 76 62.27 26.13 -10.66
CA THR A 76 60.91 26.70 -10.58
C THR A 76 60.00 25.63 -10.06
N ASP A 77 59.64 25.72 -8.76
CA ASP A 77 58.86 24.71 -8.07
C ASP A 77 57.38 25.08 -8.05
N LEU A 78 56.48 24.08 -8.18
CA LEU A 78 55.06 24.23 -7.92
C LEU A 78 54.76 24.06 -6.43
N LEU A 79 53.96 24.96 -5.85
CA LEU A 79 53.53 24.89 -4.47
C LEU A 79 52.19 24.16 -4.39
N TYR A 80 52.19 22.93 -3.91
CA TYR A 80 50.99 22.09 -3.75
C TYR A 80 50.21 22.36 -2.45
N THR A 81 50.43 23.47 -1.77
CA THR A 81 49.65 23.85 -0.60
C THR A 81 48.18 24.01 -0.96
N ASN A 82 47.29 23.65 -0.01
CA ASN A 82 45.87 23.84 -0.21
C ASN A 82 45.49 25.30 -0.20
N GLY A 83 44.67 25.71 -1.16
CA GLY A 83 44.09 27.05 -1.23
C GLY A 83 42.82 27.15 -0.38
N SER A 84 42.24 28.34 -0.31
CA SER A 84 40.95 28.59 0.32
C SER A 84 39.83 27.98 -0.50
N VAL A 85 38.89 27.28 0.18
CA VAL A 85 37.67 26.74 -0.46
C VAL A 85 36.67 27.89 -0.59
N GLN A 86 36.14 28.08 -1.78
CA GLN A 86 35.08 29.06 -2.08
C GLN A 86 33.77 28.33 -2.33
N GLN A 87 32.69 28.77 -1.69
CA GLN A 87 31.36 28.23 -1.90
C GLN A 87 30.71 28.91 -3.11
N THR A 88 30.25 28.12 -4.08
CA THR A 88 29.66 28.59 -5.34
C THR A 88 28.16 28.41 -5.40
N GLY A 89 27.56 27.57 -4.52
CA GLY A 89 26.15 27.23 -4.55
C GLY A 89 25.74 26.24 -5.66
N LYS A 90 26.71 25.70 -6.41
CA LYS A 90 26.48 24.73 -7.47
C LYS A 90 26.90 23.34 -6.98
N ASN A 91 25.97 22.37 -7.02
CA ASN A 91 26.16 21.00 -6.47
C ASN A 91 27.27 20.21 -7.18
N THR A 92 27.63 20.59 -8.42
CA THR A 92 28.69 19.92 -9.20
C THR A 92 30.07 20.53 -9.01
N ASP A 93 30.18 21.66 -8.29
CA ASP A 93 31.48 22.28 -7.96
C ASP A 93 31.99 21.65 -6.66
N ILE A 94 33.10 20.96 -6.74
CA ILE A 94 33.72 20.25 -5.63
C ILE A 94 35.18 20.68 -5.43
N ALA A 95 35.60 20.74 -4.19
CA ALA A 95 36.96 21.08 -3.82
C ALA A 95 37.54 20.02 -2.89
N ILE A 96 38.82 19.69 -3.11
CA ILE A 96 39.57 18.82 -2.20
C ILE A 96 40.07 19.68 -1.04
N SER A 97 39.51 19.52 0.14
CA SER A 97 39.78 20.34 1.32
C SER A 97 41.07 19.96 2.05
N ARG A 98 41.50 18.70 1.95
CA ARG A 98 42.70 18.18 2.64
C ARG A 98 43.50 17.24 1.74
N GLY A 99 44.82 17.20 1.98
CA GLY A 99 45.76 16.31 1.31
C GLY A 99 46.16 16.76 -0.10
N ASP A 100 46.97 15.96 -0.75
CA ASP A 100 47.61 16.24 -2.06
C ASP A 100 46.91 15.51 -3.21
N GLY A 101 45.68 15.01 -2.99
CA GLY A 101 44.91 14.30 -3.99
C GLY A 101 44.60 15.17 -5.22
N LEU A 102 44.46 14.54 -6.36
CA LEU A 102 44.06 15.13 -7.63
C LEU A 102 42.86 14.40 -8.19
N PHE A 103 41.93 15.10 -8.84
CA PHE A 103 40.85 14.47 -9.61
C PHE A 103 41.43 13.79 -10.85
N VAL A 104 40.97 12.61 -11.15
CA VAL A 104 41.34 11.87 -12.34
C VAL A 104 40.39 12.24 -13.47
N VAL A 105 40.93 12.70 -14.57
CA VAL A 105 40.15 13.03 -15.77
C VAL A 105 40.78 12.39 -17.00
N SER A 106 39.98 12.16 -18.04
CA SER A 106 40.48 11.48 -19.24
C SER A 106 40.11 12.19 -20.54
N LYS A 107 40.93 11.93 -21.55
CA LYS A 107 40.65 12.23 -22.96
C LYS A 107 40.92 10.95 -23.75
N GLY A 108 39.83 10.21 -24.05
CA GLY A 108 39.99 8.87 -24.61
C GLY A 108 40.65 7.91 -23.61
N GLN A 109 41.81 7.34 -23.99
CA GLN A 109 42.55 6.42 -23.11
C GLN A 109 43.62 7.13 -22.23
N GLN A 110 43.88 8.40 -22.46
CA GLN A 110 44.88 9.15 -21.68
C GLN A 110 44.24 9.71 -20.42
N LYS A 111 44.85 9.44 -19.26
CA LYS A 111 44.48 9.99 -17.97
C LYS A 111 45.28 11.25 -17.66
N PHE A 112 44.63 12.26 -17.15
CA PHE A 112 45.18 13.50 -16.65
C PHE A 112 44.72 13.73 -15.22
N TYR A 113 45.46 14.58 -14.50
CA TYR A 113 45.20 14.83 -13.10
C TYR A 113 45.06 16.34 -12.88
N THR A 114 44.01 16.73 -12.17
CA THR A 114 43.73 18.15 -11.96
C THR A 114 43.21 18.41 -10.56
N ARG A 115 43.41 19.66 -10.10
CA ARG A 115 42.80 20.18 -8.88
C ARG A 115 41.52 20.95 -9.16
N ASN A 116 41.24 21.24 -10.43
CA ASN A 116 40.02 21.93 -10.83
C ASN A 116 38.82 21.00 -10.64
N GLY A 117 37.90 21.36 -9.74
CA GLY A 117 36.68 20.66 -9.44
C GLY A 117 35.42 21.36 -9.93
N ALA A 118 35.53 22.35 -10.82
CA ALA A 118 34.38 22.97 -11.47
C ALA A 118 33.83 22.03 -12.55
N PHE A 119 32.94 21.13 -12.17
CA PHE A 119 32.38 20.11 -13.07
C PHE A 119 30.98 20.46 -13.56
N SER A 120 30.59 19.84 -14.67
CA SER A 120 29.26 19.96 -15.24
C SER A 120 28.90 18.70 -16.00
N PHE A 121 27.62 18.33 -16.00
CA PHE A 121 27.10 17.29 -16.86
C PHE A 121 26.90 17.84 -18.27
N ASP A 122 27.31 17.07 -19.28
CA ASP A 122 27.03 17.37 -20.69
C ASP A 122 25.61 16.86 -21.06
N ALA A 123 25.21 17.05 -22.32
CA ALA A 123 23.90 16.63 -22.82
C ALA A 123 23.69 15.09 -22.79
N GLU A 124 24.77 14.32 -22.79
CA GLU A 124 24.73 12.86 -22.72
C GLU A 124 24.80 12.31 -21.29
N GLY A 125 24.95 13.22 -20.31
CA GLY A 125 25.06 12.89 -18.89
C GLY A 125 26.48 12.55 -18.44
N ASN A 126 27.51 12.83 -19.21
CA ASN A 126 28.88 12.66 -18.77
C ASN A 126 29.32 13.83 -17.88
N LEU A 127 29.98 13.51 -16.76
CA LEU A 127 30.58 14.52 -15.91
C LEU A 127 31.89 15.03 -16.52
N THR A 128 31.97 16.30 -16.85
CA THR A 128 33.09 16.90 -17.60
C THR A 128 33.60 18.18 -16.93
N ILE A 129 34.80 18.59 -17.31
CA ILE A 129 35.32 19.94 -17.04
C ILE A 129 34.89 20.84 -18.20
N PRO A 130 34.00 21.82 -18.01
CA PRO A 130 33.45 22.65 -19.10
C PRO A 130 34.50 23.38 -19.95
N SER A 131 35.62 23.78 -19.35
CA SER A 131 36.69 24.55 -20.04
C SER A 131 37.52 23.70 -21.01
N THR A 132 37.59 22.38 -20.80
CA THR A 132 38.50 21.48 -21.56
C THR A 132 37.78 20.31 -22.21
N GLY A 133 36.54 20.00 -21.79
CA GLY A 133 35.77 18.85 -22.25
C GLY A 133 36.32 17.49 -21.79
N LEU A 134 37.23 17.48 -20.81
CA LEU A 134 37.77 16.25 -20.25
C LEU A 134 36.73 15.54 -19.38
N TYR A 135 36.64 14.22 -19.52
CA TYR A 135 35.71 13.40 -18.74
C TYR A 135 36.28 13.10 -17.35
N VAL A 136 35.45 13.31 -16.32
CA VAL A 136 35.79 12.95 -14.94
C VAL A 136 35.70 11.45 -14.77
N GLN A 137 36.74 10.87 -14.18
CA GLN A 137 36.83 9.43 -13.93
C GLN A 137 36.30 9.06 -12.54
N GLY A 138 35.66 7.91 -12.45
CA GLY A 138 35.15 7.40 -11.19
C GLY A 138 34.76 5.95 -11.25
N TYR A 139 34.10 5.52 -10.21
CA TYR A 139 33.53 4.17 -10.08
C TYR A 139 32.03 4.28 -10.23
N MET A 140 31.47 3.63 -11.27
CA MET A 140 30.03 3.59 -11.45
C MET A 140 29.39 2.61 -10.48
N ALA A 141 28.23 2.95 -9.94
CA ALA A 141 27.46 2.03 -9.14
C ALA A 141 26.65 1.06 -10.01
N ASN A 142 26.53 -0.18 -9.54
CA ASN A 142 25.59 -1.14 -10.07
C ASN A 142 24.49 -1.37 -9.02
N ASN A 143 23.25 -1.01 -9.34
CA ASN A 143 22.10 -1.06 -8.41
C ASN A 143 22.41 -0.43 -7.03
N GLY A 144 23.01 0.78 -7.04
CA GLY A 144 23.32 1.50 -5.81
C GLY A 144 24.56 1.03 -5.05
N VAL A 145 25.24 -0.04 -5.51
CA VAL A 145 26.46 -0.58 -4.91
C VAL A 145 27.67 -0.12 -5.71
N ILE A 146 28.55 0.65 -5.07
CA ILE A 146 29.82 1.10 -5.66
C ILE A 146 30.90 0.08 -5.29
N SER A 147 31.52 -0.54 -6.30
CA SER A 147 32.66 -1.44 -6.11
C SER A 147 33.94 -0.69 -6.45
N VAL A 148 34.73 -0.39 -5.43
CA VAL A 148 36.06 0.23 -5.58
C VAL A 148 37.07 -0.91 -5.66
N ALA A 149 37.23 -1.52 -6.84
CA ALA A 149 38.17 -2.60 -7.06
C ALA A 149 39.22 -2.20 -8.12
N GLY A 150 40.46 -1.98 -7.69
CA GLY A 150 41.61 -1.72 -8.55
C GLY A 150 41.56 -0.41 -9.34
N ASP A 151 42.38 -0.32 -10.39
CA ASP A 151 42.53 0.88 -11.25
C ASP A 151 41.45 1.05 -12.33
N ASN A 152 40.36 0.31 -12.26
CA ASN A 152 39.29 0.32 -13.26
C ASN A 152 38.35 1.52 -13.08
N THR A 153 38.90 2.71 -13.24
CA THR A 153 38.08 3.93 -13.32
C THR A 153 37.48 4.08 -14.71
N THR A 154 36.24 4.48 -14.77
CA THR A 154 35.49 4.74 -16.01
C THR A 154 34.98 6.18 -16.03
N ASN A 155 34.55 6.67 -17.20
CA ASN A 155 33.86 7.94 -17.29
C ASN A 155 32.59 7.89 -16.46
N ILE A 156 32.39 8.89 -15.60
CA ILE A 156 31.12 9.03 -14.86
C ILE A 156 30.07 9.50 -15.84
N ARG A 157 29.04 8.65 -16.05
CA ARG A 157 27.94 8.93 -16.96
C ARG A 157 26.61 8.70 -16.26
N ILE A 158 25.85 9.75 -16.07
CA ILE A 158 24.52 9.74 -15.43
C ILE A 158 23.54 10.47 -16.36
N PRO A 159 22.88 9.78 -17.31
CA PRO A 159 21.97 10.41 -18.25
C PRO A 159 20.81 11.10 -17.54
N ALA A 160 20.44 12.27 -17.98
CA ALA A 160 19.25 12.96 -17.52
C ALA A 160 18.01 12.08 -17.81
N GLY A 161 17.11 11.96 -16.83
CA GLY A 161 15.93 11.12 -16.97
C GLY A 161 16.21 9.61 -16.94
N LYS A 162 17.39 9.17 -16.44
CA LYS A 162 17.68 7.74 -16.21
C LYS A 162 16.50 7.10 -15.49
N SER A 163 15.98 6.02 -16.05
CA SER A 163 14.90 5.24 -15.40
C SER A 163 15.47 4.33 -14.32
N MET A 164 14.72 4.20 -13.24
CA MET A 164 14.88 3.18 -12.22
C MET A 164 13.73 2.19 -12.37
N GLU A 165 14.04 0.92 -12.47
CA GLU A 165 13.04 -0.14 -12.51
C GLU A 165 12.29 -0.24 -11.18
N ALA A 166 11.06 -0.75 -11.21
CA ALA A 166 10.33 -1.08 -10.01
C ALA A 166 11.03 -2.22 -9.26
N GLN A 167 11.00 -2.15 -7.95
CA GLN A 167 11.52 -3.20 -7.09
C GLN A 167 10.39 -3.80 -6.26
N THR A 168 10.17 -5.11 -6.40
CA THR A 168 9.21 -5.83 -5.56
C THR A 168 9.61 -5.77 -4.10
N THR A 169 8.64 -5.65 -3.22
CA THR A 169 8.87 -5.68 -1.78
C THR A 169 9.21 -7.10 -1.34
N ALA A 170 10.40 -7.33 -0.82
CA ALA A 170 10.80 -8.59 -0.22
C ALA A 170 10.65 -8.57 1.32
N THR A 171 10.87 -7.41 1.93
CA THR A 171 10.85 -7.24 3.38
C THR A 171 10.02 -6.04 3.81
N ALA A 172 9.16 -6.26 4.79
CA ALA A 172 8.41 -5.24 5.51
C ALA A 172 9.00 -5.08 6.92
N SER A 173 9.59 -3.94 7.24
CA SER A 173 10.24 -3.69 8.53
C SER A 173 9.32 -2.87 9.43
N TYR A 174 9.09 -3.38 10.64
CA TYR A 174 8.28 -2.71 11.65
C TYR A 174 9.16 -2.22 12.79
N THR A 175 8.91 -0.99 13.21
CA THR A 175 9.73 -0.30 14.22
C THR A 175 8.87 0.44 15.22
N LYS A 176 9.51 1.01 16.23
CA LYS A 176 8.92 1.82 17.29
C LYS A 176 8.17 1.00 18.35
N ASN A 177 7.19 1.58 19.03
CA ASN A 177 6.69 1.09 20.31
C ASN A 177 5.25 0.59 20.27
N LEU A 178 5.00 -0.53 20.93
CA LEU A 178 3.68 -1.00 21.36
C LEU A 178 3.52 -0.67 22.86
N ASN A 179 2.38 -0.11 23.27
CA ASN A 179 2.15 0.28 24.65
C ASN A 179 2.01 -0.93 25.58
N ALA A 180 3.02 -1.14 26.46
CA ALA A 180 3.00 -2.19 27.47
C ALA A 180 1.80 -2.09 28.43
N THR A 181 1.36 -0.85 28.72
CA THR A 181 0.28 -0.54 29.67
C THR A 181 -1.09 -0.38 29.00
N THR A 182 -1.26 -0.86 27.75
CA THR A 182 -2.57 -0.88 27.12
C THR A 182 -3.59 -1.51 28.06
N PRO A 183 -4.65 -0.78 28.47
CA PRO A 183 -5.63 -1.28 29.43
C PRO A 183 -6.42 -2.43 28.84
N GLY A 184 -6.63 -3.48 29.62
CA GLY A 184 -7.57 -4.55 29.28
C GLY A 184 -8.97 -4.19 29.78
N TYR A 185 -9.96 -4.46 28.97
CA TYR A 185 -11.37 -4.25 29.29
C TYR A 185 -12.08 -5.58 29.38
N GLU A 186 -12.76 -5.84 30.49
CA GLU A 186 -13.54 -7.08 30.65
C GLU A 186 -14.88 -6.95 29.92
N VAL A 187 -15.16 -7.86 29.00
CA VAL A 187 -16.37 -7.86 28.15
C VAL A 187 -17.59 -8.24 28.98
N ALA A 188 -18.61 -7.38 28.97
CA ALA A 188 -19.91 -7.67 29.56
C ALA A 188 -20.85 -8.39 28.57
N ASN A 189 -20.91 -7.89 27.34
CA ASN A 189 -21.59 -8.50 26.20
C ASN A 189 -21.07 -7.92 24.89
N VAL A 190 -21.45 -8.55 23.79
CA VAL A 190 -21.07 -8.17 22.43
C VAL A 190 -22.32 -7.71 21.67
N LEU A 191 -22.31 -6.51 21.15
CA LEU A 191 -23.33 -6.00 20.25
C LEU A 191 -22.86 -6.21 18.80
N VAL A 192 -23.51 -7.13 18.10
CA VAL A 192 -23.25 -7.43 16.70
C VAL A 192 -24.19 -6.59 15.84
N ARG A 193 -23.66 -5.88 14.85
CA ARG A 193 -24.41 -5.18 13.82
C ARG A 193 -24.28 -5.92 12.51
N TYR A 194 -25.40 -6.18 11.88
CA TYR A 194 -25.45 -6.91 10.61
C TYR A 194 -25.55 -5.96 9.42
N ALA A 195 -25.17 -6.45 8.25
CA ALA A 195 -25.23 -5.69 6.99
C ALA A 195 -26.68 -5.33 6.58
N ASP A 196 -27.67 -6.06 7.09
CA ASP A 196 -29.10 -5.79 6.89
C ASP A 196 -29.65 -4.70 7.83
N GLY A 197 -28.79 -4.04 8.62
CA GLY A 197 -29.15 -3.01 9.59
C GLY A 197 -29.69 -3.53 10.92
N THR A 198 -29.88 -4.84 11.07
CA THR A 198 -30.33 -5.44 12.34
C THR A 198 -29.19 -5.54 13.33
N THR A 199 -29.52 -5.67 14.62
CA THR A 199 -28.52 -5.81 15.70
C THR A 199 -28.86 -6.97 16.60
N GLN A 200 -27.84 -7.59 17.17
CA GLN A 200 -27.98 -8.66 18.14
C GLN A 200 -26.99 -8.46 19.30
N THR A 201 -27.48 -8.53 20.54
CA THR A 201 -26.61 -8.57 21.73
C THR A 201 -26.44 -10.02 22.16
N THR A 202 -25.18 -10.45 22.31
CA THR A 202 -24.83 -11.83 22.70
C THR A 202 -23.76 -11.84 23.78
N ASN A 203 -23.67 -12.93 24.52
CA ASN A 203 -22.59 -13.18 25.49
C ASN A 203 -21.41 -13.95 24.88
N SER A 204 -21.58 -14.46 23.66
CA SER A 204 -20.53 -15.16 22.92
C SER A 204 -20.67 -14.83 21.45
N TYR A 205 -19.61 -14.37 20.84
CA TYR A 205 -19.50 -14.05 19.44
C TYR A 205 -18.33 -14.85 18.86
N ALA A 206 -18.64 -15.79 18.01
CA ALA A 206 -17.66 -16.59 17.26
C ALA A 206 -18.12 -16.58 15.79
N PRO A 207 -17.58 -15.69 14.97
CA PRO A 207 -17.97 -15.59 13.58
C PRO A 207 -17.33 -16.70 12.76
N SER A 208 -18.02 -17.11 11.71
CA SER A 208 -17.42 -17.93 10.65
C SER A 208 -16.98 -17.02 9.51
N GLU A 209 -15.76 -17.20 9.06
CA GLU A 209 -15.29 -16.57 7.82
C GLU A 209 -15.90 -17.32 6.64
N VAL A 210 -16.70 -16.61 5.85
CA VAL A 210 -17.27 -17.15 4.62
C VAL A 210 -16.59 -16.41 3.47
N GLY A 211 -15.61 -17.06 2.86
CA GLY A 211 -15.01 -16.53 1.65
C GLY A 211 -16.05 -16.52 0.53
N LYS A 212 -16.51 -15.36 0.10
CA LYS A 212 -17.33 -15.24 -1.10
C LYS A 212 -16.41 -15.03 -2.29
N LEU A 213 -16.56 -15.89 -3.28
CA LEU A 213 -15.99 -15.67 -4.60
C LEU A 213 -16.98 -14.82 -5.37
N VAL A 214 -16.55 -13.67 -5.85
CA VAL A 214 -17.38 -12.76 -6.65
C VAL A 214 -16.92 -12.85 -8.10
N LEU A 215 -17.82 -13.31 -8.96
CA LEU A 215 -17.60 -13.33 -10.40
C LEU A 215 -18.19 -12.04 -10.98
N THR A 216 -17.42 -11.26 -11.69
CA THR A 216 -17.93 -10.18 -12.51
C THR A 216 -18.06 -10.71 -13.94
N MET A 217 -19.26 -10.64 -14.47
CA MET A 217 -19.59 -11.16 -15.80
C MET A 217 -19.34 -10.07 -16.87
N ASP A 218 -19.22 -10.49 -18.13
CA ASP A 218 -19.02 -9.61 -19.29
C ASP A 218 -20.14 -8.56 -19.49
N ASN A 219 -21.32 -8.82 -18.95
CA ASN A 219 -22.45 -7.90 -18.93
C ASN A 219 -22.47 -6.97 -17.69
N GLY A 220 -21.38 -6.95 -16.89
CA GLY A 220 -21.25 -6.17 -15.65
C GLY A 220 -22.00 -6.71 -14.45
N ARG A 221 -22.67 -7.85 -14.57
CA ARG A 221 -23.39 -8.51 -13.46
C ARG A 221 -22.38 -9.15 -12.50
N LYS A 222 -22.60 -9.04 -11.19
CA LYS A 222 -21.82 -9.73 -10.17
C LYS A 222 -22.57 -10.99 -9.71
N ILE A 223 -21.85 -12.09 -9.61
CA ILE A 223 -22.36 -13.37 -9.08
C ILE A 223 -21.50 -13.76 -7.89
N TYR A 224 -22.13 -14.06 -6.76
CA TYR A 224 -21.45 -14.43 -5.54
C TYR A 224 -21.49 -15.96 -5.40
N LEU A 225 -20.34 -16.57 -5.14
CA LEU A 225 -20.19 -18.00 -4.93
C LEU A 225 -19.78 -18.29 -3.50
N ASP A 226 -20.17 -19.45 -3.02
CA ASP A 226 -19.68 -19.97 -1.76
C ASP A 226 -18.20 -20.41 -1.87
N SER A 227 -17.48 -20.44 -0.76
CA SER A 227 -16.07 -20.90 -0.68
C SER A 227 -15.88 -22.36 -1.14
N SER A 228 -16.96 -23.15 -1.13
CA SER A 228 -16.98 -24.53 -1.64
C SER A 228 -17.22 -24.65 -3.15
N ALA A 229 -17.41 -23.54 -3.85
CA ALA A 229 -17.66 -23.57 -5.28
C ALA A 229 -16.44 -24.14 -6.05
N PRO A 230 -16.68 -24.86 -7.17
CA PRO A 230 -15.60 -25.37 -8.00
C PRO A 230 -14.76 -24.21 -8.56
N ALA A 231 -13.53 -24.49 -8.93
CA ALA A 231 -12.63 -23.51 -9.53
C ALA A 231 -13.28 -22.87 -10.77
N GLN A 232 -13.24 -21.56 -10.83
CA GLN A 232 -13.77 -20.75 -11.92
C GLN A 232 -12.61 -20.25 -12.81
N THR A 233 -12.89 -20.02 -14.07
CA THR A 233 -11.87 -19.55 -15.04
C THR A 233 -12.37 -18.31 -15.74
N VAL A 234 -11.58 -17.25 -15.76
CA VAL A 234 -11.87 -16.03 -16.50
C VAL A 234 -11.98 -16.36 -18.01
N GLY A 235 -12.94 -15.78 -18.70
CA GLY A 235 -13.24 -16.08 -20.09
C GLY A 235 -14.12 -17.29 -20.33
N SER A 236 -14.55 -18.00 -19.27
CA SER A 236 -15.46 -19.14 -19.35
C SER A 236 -16.82 -18.82 -18.75
N ALA A 237 -17.83 -19.62 -19.07
CA ALA A 237 -19.10 -19.58 -18.36
C ALA A 237 -18.92 -20.06 -16.93
N PRO A 238 -19.67 -19.53 -15.95
CA PRO A 238 -19.60 -19.98 -14.57
C PRO A 238 -20.07 -21.43 -14.45
N THR A 239 -19.44 -22.20 -13.56
CA THR A 239 -19.74 -23.63 -13.37
C THR A 239 -20.11 -23.93 -11.92
N GLY A 240 -20.91 -24.99 -11.72
CA GLY A 240 -21.36 -25.43 -10.40
C GLY A 240 -22.60 -24.71 -9.89
N THR A 241 -22.94 -24.96 -8.62
CA THR A 241 -24.05 -24.25 -7.97
C THR A 241 -23.59 -22.85 -7.62
N LEU A 242 -24.09 -21.90 -8.39
CA LEU A 242 -23.82 -20.48 -8.18
C LEU A 242 -24.78 -20.01 -7.12
N TYR A 243 -24.26 -19.62 -5.90
CA TYR A 243 -24.96 -18.60 -5.25
C TYR A 243 -25.88 -18.86 -4.08
N SER A 244 -25.70 -18.04 -3.11
CA SER A 244 -26.63 -17.87 -2.01
C SER A 244 -26.77 -16.38 -1.70
N SER A 245 -27.80 -15.70 -2.22
CA SER A 245 -28.18 -14.35 -1.78
C SER A 245 -29.64 -14.29 -1.40
N THR A 246 -29.97 -13.37 -0.54
CA THR A 246 -31.34 -13.16 -0.10
C THR A 246 -32.19 -12.64 -1.27
N ILE A 247 -33.34 -13.24 -1.49
CA ILE A 247 -34.28 -12.79 -2.52
C ILE A 247 -34.97 -11.54 -2.00
N SER A 248 -34.87 -10.43 -2.74
CA SER A 248 -35.57 -9.19 -2.43
C SER A 248 -36.95 -9.13 -3.09
N ASN A 249 -37.03 -9.49 -4.37
CA ASN A 249 -38.26 -9.42 -5.16
C ASN A 249 -38.40 -10.57 -6.13
N VAL A 250 -39.62 -10.86 -6.51
CA VAL A 250 -39.98 -11.76 -7.61
C VAL A 250 -40.91 -11.02 -8.57
N THR A 251 -40.56 -10.94 -9.84
CA THR A 251 -41.39 -10.32 -10.86
C THR A 251 -41.99 -11.39 -11.78
N ALA A 252 -43.29 -11.46 -11.85
CA ALA A 252 -43.97 -12.29 -12.84
C ALA A 252 -44.07 -11.56 -14.16
N SER A 253 -43.72 -12.24 -15.25
CA SER A 253 -43.88 -11.75 -16.62
C SER A 253 -45.15 -12.32 -17.27
N THR A 254 -45.48 -11.90 -18.48
CA THR A 254 -46.63 -12.43 -19.25
C THR A 254 -46.53 -13.92 -19.51
N THR A 255 -45.35 -14.51 -19.45
CA THR A 255 -45.07 -15.93 -19.68
C THR A 255 -44.72 -16.70 -18.40
N GLY A 256 -44.49 -15.98 -17.29
CA GLY A 256 -44.15 -16.57 -16.00
C GLY A 256 -45.12 -16.09 -14.92
N HIS A 257 -45.42 -16.93 -13.97
CA HIS A 257 -46.30 -16.60 -12.85
C HIS A 257 -45.62 -16.94 -11.52
N VAL A 258 -46.15 -16.39 -10.46
CA VAL A 258 -45.73 -16.64 -9.08
C VAL A 258 -46.92 -17.23 -8.32
N ASP A 259 -46.75 -18.38 -7.69
CA ASP A 259 -47.69 -18.88 -6.74
C ASP A 259 -47.42 -18.28 -5.37
N ALA A 260 -48.44 -17.67 -4.76
CA ALA A 260 -48.29 -17.02 -3.48
C ALA A 260 -49.29 -17.60 -2.45
N VAL A 261 -48.80 -17.74 -1.23
CA VAL A 261 -49.67 -17.97 -0.08
C VAL A 261 -49.81 -16.64 0.66
N LEU A 262 -51.04 -16.24 0.86
CA LEU A 262 -51.41 -15.02 1.54
C LEU A 262 -51.96 -15.38 2.92
N ALA A 263 -51.58 -14.64 3.95
CA ALA A 263 -52.13 -14.75 5.30
C ALA A 263 -52.61 -13.39 5.77
N MET A 264 -53.61 -13.39 6.64
CA MET A 264 -54.06 -12.15 7.29
C MET A 264 -52.95 -11.60 8.19
N ASP A 265 -52.63 -10.33 8.04
CA ASP A 265 -51.71 -9.64 8.97
C ASP A 265 -52.44 -9.36 10.30
N SER A 266 -51.72 -9.57 11.41
CA SER A 266 -52.24 -9.34 12.77
C SER A 266 -52.36 -7.86 13.18
N GLY A 267 -52.09 -6.94 12.26
CA GLY A 267 -52.05 -5.49 12.51
C GLY A 267 -53.23 -4.76 11.93
N ASN A 268 -54.17 -4.44 12.76
CA ASN A 268 -55.17 -3.37 12.69
C ASN A 268 -56.15 -3.33 11.49
N PRO A 269 -57.34 -3.92 11.64
CA PRO A 269 -58.47 -3.59 10.80
C PRO A 269 -59.09 -2.24 11.27
N SER A 270 -59.13 -1.28 10.39
CA SER A 270 -59.85 -0.01 10.60
C SER A 270 -61.37 -0.15 10.64
N SER A 271 -61.88 -1.32 10.99
CA SER A 271 -63.30 -1.62 11.12
C SER A 271 -63.61 -2.14 12.51
N PRO A 272 -64.81 -1.91 13.05
CA PRO A 272 -65.18 -2.30 14.43
C PRO A 272 -65.16 -3.80 14.77
N LYS A 273 -64.74 -4.65 13.83
CA LYS A 273 -64.53 -6.08 14.02
C LYS A 273 -63.02 -6.40 13.98
N GLU A 274 -62.29 -6.03 15.01
CA GLU A 274 -60.85 -6.26 15.13
C GLU A 274 -60.54 -7.75 15.26
N ILE A 275 -59.62 -8.23 14.43
CA ILE A 275 -59.09 -9.60 14.47
C ILE A 275 -57.65 -9.54 14.95
N ASN A 276 -57.37 -9.95 16.18
CA ASN A 276 -56.06 -10.13 16.73
C ASN A 276 -55.57 -11.54 16.44
N GLY A 277 -54.67 -11.71 15.50
CA GLY A 277 -54.04 -13.02 15.15
C GLY A 277 -53.73 -13.15 13.67
N SER A 278 -52.70 -13.92 13.32
CA SER A 278 -52.39 -14.24 11.92
C SER A 278 -53.40 -15.25 11.38
N ALA A 279 -54.14 -14.89 10.34
CA ALA A 279 -55.07 -15.78 9.66
C ALA A 279 -54.49 -16.21 8.31
N THR A 280 -54.55 -17.50 8.03
CA THR A 280 -54.24 -18.00 6.70
C THR A 280 -55.47 -17.80 5.80
N ALA A 281 -55.35 -16.87 4.84
CA ALA A 281 -56.39 -16.74 3.83
C ALA A 281 -56.16 -17.83 2.78
N THR A 282 -57.07 -18.81 2.71
CA THR A 282 -57.12 -19.74 1.59
C THR A 282 -57.97 -19.11 0.51
N ILE A 283 -57.33 -18.50 -0.49
CA ILE A 283 -58.06 -18.05 -1.68
C ILE A 283 -58.40 -19.29 -2.47
N THR A 284 -59.61 -19.83 -2.31
CA THR A 284 -60.10 -20.93 -3.11
C THR A 284 -60.52 -20.39 -4.47
N ARG A 285 -59.58 -20.27 -5.39
CA ARG A 285 -59.88 -20.08 -6.80
C ARG A 285 -60.12 -21.46 -7.41
N THR A 286 -61.16 -21.62 -8.18
CA THR A 286 -61.32 -22.80 -9.07
C THR A 286 -60.26 -22.63 -10.17
N GLY A 287 -59.04 -23.13 -9.90
CA GLY A 287 -57.88 -23.01 -10.76
C GLY A 287 -56.82 -22.05 -10.19
N ALA A 288 -55.70 -22.61 -9.79
CA ALA A 288 -54.42 -22.01 -9.37
C ALA A 288 -54.41 -20.61 -8.78
N THR A 289 -53.95 -20.50 -7.57
CA THR A 289 -53.54 -19.26 -6.84
C THR A 289 -52.26 -18.67 -7.40
N SER A 290 -52.28 -18.13 -8.62
CA SER A 290 -51.10 -17.55 -9.25
C SER A 290 -51.28 -16.06 -9.45
N LEU A 291 -50.32 -15.28 -8.93
CA LEU A 291 -50.17 -13.86 -9.23
C LEU A 291 -49.53 -13.75 -10.61
N THR A 292 -50.28 -13.25 -11.61
CA THR A 292 -49.92 -13.41 -13.03
C THR A 292 -49.14 -12.23 -13.63
N SER A 293 -49.02 -11.12 -12.93
CA SER A 293 -48.20 -9.99 -13.34
C SER A 293 -47.91 -9.05 -12.18
N GLY A 294 -46.70 -8.55 -12.08
CA GLY A 294 -46.27 -7.61 -11.05
C GLY A 294 -44.99 -8.02 -10.36
N THR A 295 -44.47 -7.15 -9.49
CA THR A 295 -43.31 -7.41 -8.64
C THR A 295 -43.79 -7.70 -7.24
N TYR A 296 -43.38 -8.83 -6.69
CA TYR A 296 -43.78 -9.33 -5.39
C TYR A 296 -42.57 -9.56 -4.49
N ALA A 297 -42.73 -9.21 -3.20
CA ALA A 297 -41.75 -9.54 -2.17
C ALA A 297 -42.41 -10.32 -1.05
N PHE A 298 -41.62 -11.15 -0.35
CA PHE A 298 -42.06 -11.77 0.89
C PHE A 298 -42.43 -10.69 1.91
N GLY A 299 -43.62 -10.80 2.46
CA GLY A 299 -44.13 -9.79 3.41
C GLY A 299 -44.93 -8.67 2.78
N ASP A 300 -45.09 -8.61 1.46
CA ASP A 300 -45.98 -7.63 0.81
C ASP A 300 -47.39 -7.75 1.36
N VAL A 301 -48.01 -6.59 1.54
CA VAL A 301 -49.34 -6.48 2.13
C VAL A 301 -50.34 -5.97 1.09
N PHE A 302 -51.47 -6.68 0.97
CA PHE A 302 -52.57 -6.33 0.08
C PHE A 302 -53.81 -6.01 0.89
N ASN A 303 -54.46 -4.90 0.65
CA ASN A 303 -55.75 -4.58 1.22
C ASN A 303 -56.84 -5.37 0.53
N ILE A 304 -57.65 -6.04 1.31
CA ILE A 304 -58.84 -6.78 0.82
C ILE A 304 -60.11 -6.12 1.30
N SER A 305 -61.04 -5.93 0.42
CA SER A 305 -62.39 -5.47 0.73
C SER A 305 -63.39 -6.23 -0.18
N GLY A 306 -64.52 -6.61 0.36
CA GLY A 306 -65.60 -7.23 -0.37
C GLY A 306 -66.82 -7.52 0.51
N LYS A 307 -68.01 -7.67 -0.09
CA LYS A 307 -69.21 -8.05 0.62
C LYS A 307 -69.21 -9.53 0.96
N ILE A 308 -69.58 -9.85 2.19
CA ILE A 308 -69.70 -11.23 2.66
C ILE A 308 -70.94 -11.87 2.04
N THR A 309 -70.72 -12.93 1.28
CA THR A 309 -71.82 -13.71 0.67
C THR A 309 -72.10 -15.03 1.40
N SER A 310 -71.13 -15.52 2.20
CA SER A 310 -71.28 -16.70 3.03
C SER A 310 -70.38 -16.61 4.26
N VAL A 311 -70.85 -17.14 5.38
CA VAL A 311 -70.12 -17.27 6.65
C VAL A 311 -70.23 -18.71 7.10
N VAL A 312 -69.07 -19.39 7.27
CA VAL A 312 -69.00 -20.76 7.78
C VAL A 312 -68.08 -20.77 9.00
N SER A 313 -68.57 -21.20 10.14
CA SER A 313 -67.75 -21.39 11.33
C SER A 313 -66.87 -22.65 11.17
N SER A 314 -65.58 -22.54 11.42
CA SER A 314 -64.62 -23.64 11.39
C SER A 314 -64.00 -23.77 12.79
N PRO A 315 -64.33 -24.80 13.57
CA PRO A 315 -63.76 -24.99 14.90
C PRO A 315 -62.24 -25.24 14.83
N PRO A 316 -61.45 -24.80 15.86
CA PRO A 316 -61.93 -24.33 17.17
C PRO A 316 -62.14 -22.82 17.29
N SER A 317 -61.70 -21.97 16.35
CA SER A 317 -61.83 -20.53 16.51
C SER A 317 -61.71 -19.72 15.18
N ASP A 318 -61.89 -20.36 14.05
CA ASP A 318 -61.81 -19.69 12.75
C ASP A 318 -63.20 -19.54 12.11
N VAL A 319 -63.33 -18.48 11.32
CA VAL A 319 -64.52 -18.25 10.48
C VAL A 319 -64.04 -18.17 9.01
N VAL A 320 -64.74 -18.87 8.16
CA VAL A 320 -64.51 -18.81 6.71
C VAL A 320 -65.56 -17.88 6.10
N LEU A 321 -65.11 -16.79 5.54
CA LEU A 321 -65.93 -15.81 4.86
C LEU A 321 -65.77 -15.98 3.35
N THR A 322 -66.87 -16.03 2.61
CA THR A 322 -66.85 -15.89 1.15
C THR A 322 -67.20 -14.44 0.80
N LEU A 323 -66.30 -13.76 0.09
CA LEU A 323 -66.49 -12.40 -0.41
C LEU A 323 -67.01 -12.45 -1.85
N ASP A 324 -67.83 -11.49 -2.21
CA ASP A 324 -68.41 -11.38 -3.55
C ASP A 324 -67.37 -11.16 -4.67
N ALA A 325 -67.82 -11.18 -5.91
CA ALA A 325 -66.98 -10.97 -7.06
C ALA A 325 -66.43 -9.53 -7.20
N ASN A 326 -66.88 -8.59 -6.38
CA ASN A 326 -66.39 -7.18 -6.36
C ASN A 326 -65.29 -6.99 -5.31
N ASN A 327 -64.70 -8.10 -4.78
CA ASN A 327 -63.57 -7.97 -3.86
C ASN A 327 -62.32 -7.38 -4.54
N THR A 328 -61.46 -6.76 -3.74
CA THR A 328 -60.27 -6.06 -4.24
C THR A 328 -59.10 -6.96 -4.59
N ILE A 329 -59.12 -8.24 -4.21
CA ILE A 329 -58.03 -9.17 -4.55
C ILE A 329 -58.20 -9.76 -5.96
N THR A 330 -59.39 -10.25 -6.27
CA THR A 330 -59.69 -10.89 -7.54
C THR A 330 -60.99 -10.37 -8.08
N PRO A 331 -61.01 -9.14 -8.63
CA PRO A 331 -62.24 -8.62 -9.23
C PRO A 331 -62.79 -9.59 -10.28
N GLY A 332 -64.08 -9.85 -10.19
CA GLY A 332 -64.80 -10.80 -11.06
C GLY A 332 -64.92 -12.20 -10.55
N THR A 333 -64.35 -12.57 -9.40
CA THR A 333 -64.41 -13.92 -8.82
C THR A 333 -64.60 -13.85 -7.31
N ALA A 334 -65.55 -14.62 -6.75
CA ALA A 334 -65.71 -14.71 -5.29
C ALA A 334 -64.48 -15.34 -4.63
N VAL A 335 -64.09 -14.81 -3.48
CA VAL A 335 -62.89 -15.23 -2.72
C VAL A 335 -63.28 -15.72 -1.34
N THR A 336 -62.72 -16.83 -0.93
CA THR A 336 -62.93 -17.37 0.43
C THR A 336 -61.75 -16.98 1.31
N VAL A 337 -62.02 -16.31 2.44
CA VAL A 337 -61.03 -15.85 3.42
C VAL A 337 -61.25 -16.55 4.73
N LYS A 338 -60.24 -17.24 5.24
CA LYS A 338 -60.25 -17.84 6.56
C LYS A 338 -59.71 -16.83 7.58
N VAL A 339 -60.57 -16.43 8.49
CA VAL A 339 -60.32 -15.37 9.48
C VAL A 339 -60.24 -16.01 10.87
N PRO A 340 -59.11 -15.85 11.61
CA PRO A 340 -59.08 -16.21 13.02
C PRO A 340 -60.10 -15.35 13.78
N ASN A 341 -60.91 -15.99 14.57
CA ASN A 341 -61.94 -15.30 15.35
C ASN A 341 -61.84 -15.67 16.85
N PRO A 342 -60.69 -15.41 17.50
CA PRO A 342 -60.48 -15.78 18.90
C PRO A 342 -61.47 -15.05 19.86
N ASN A 343 -61.98 -13.90 19.42
CA ASN A 343 -62.88 -13.06 20.21
C ASN A 343 -64.38 -13.29 19.85
N SER A 344 -64.69 -14.32 19.07
CA SER A 344 -66.06 -14.70 18.70
C SER A 344 -66.89 -13.55 18.07
N PHE A 345 -66.28 -12.77 17.19
CA PHE A 345 -67.00 -11.75 16.44
C PHE A 345 -68.06 -12.36 15.52
N THR A 346 -69.20 -11.71 15.44
CA THR A 346 -70.30 -12.15 14.57
C THR A 346 -70.17 -11.45 13.21
N TYR A 347 -70.00 -12.22 12.16
CA TYR A 347 -70.03 -11.75 10.77
C TYR A 347 -71.41 -12.09 10.18
N ALA A 348 -71.99 -11.16 9.43
CA ALA A 348 -73.26 -11.35 8.76
C ALA A 348 -73.12 -11.30 7.23
N VAL A 349 -73.90 -12.11 6.54
CA VAL A 349 -74.02 -12.02 5.07
C VAL A 349 -74.57 -10.66 4.69
N GLY A 350 -73.93 -9.99 3.74
CA GLY A 350 -74.24 -8.64 3.30
C GLY A 350 -73.37 -7.55 3.92
N ASP A 351 -72.63 -7.81 5.00
CA ASP A 351 -71.65 -6.91 5.58
C ASP A 351 -70.46 -6.75 4.63
N THR A 352 -69.78 -5.60 4.69
CA THR A 352 -68.50 -5.42 4.00
C THR A 352 -67.36 -5.83 4.91
N TYR A 353 -66.57 -6.79 4.48
CA TYR A 353 -65.33 -7.17 5.14
C TYR A 353 -64.20 -6.32 4.59
N THR A 354 -63.34 -5.80 5.48
CA THR A 354 -62.08 -5.13 5.12
C THR A 354 -60.94 -5.74 5.96
N GLY A 355 -59.80 -5.97 5.36
CA GLY A 355 -58.64 -6.58 6.05
C GLY A 355 -57.37 -6.44 5.22
N GLN A 356 -56.31 -6.99 5.74
CA GLN A 356 -55.02 -7.03 5.07
C GLN A 356 -54.55 -8.48 4.90
N LEU A 357 -54.03 -8.79 3.73
CA LEU A 357 -53.38 -10.05 3.42
C LEU A 357 -51.91 -9.82 3.21
N LYS A 358 -51.09 -10.64 3.84
CA LYS A 358 -49.63 -10.59 3.74
C LYS A 358 -49.10 -11.80 2.99
N ILE A 359 -48.18 -11.60 2.07
CA ILE A 359 -47.50 -12.71 1.40
C ILE A 359 -46.61 -13.45 2.41
N THR A 360 -46.91 -14.70 2.66
CA THR A 360 -46.12 -15.57 3.56
C THR A 360 -45.31 -16.62 2.81
N SER A 361 -45.61 -16.87 1.55
CA SER A 361 -44.83 -17.77 0.69
C SER A 361 -44.96 -17.33 -0.78
N LEU A 362 -43.87 -17.37 -1.51
CA LEU A 362 -43.80 -17.15 -2.95
C LEU A 362 -43.15 -18.37 -3.60
N THR A 363 -43.73 -18.92 -4.65
CA THR A 363 -43.14 -19.99 -5.46
C THR A 363 -42.96 -19.47 -6.89
N PRO A 364 -41.77 -18.96 -7.23
CA PRO A 364 -41.50 -18.49 -8.57
C PRO A 364 -41.53 -19.58 -9.60
N GLN A 365 -42.29 -19.38 -10.66
CA GLN A 365 -42.48 -20.30 -11.78
C GLN A 365 -41.53 -20.01 -12.94
N THR A 366 -41.50 -20.90 -13.93
CA THR A 366 -40.75 -20.71 -15.18
C THR A 366 -41.06 -19.36 -15.81
N GLY A 367 -40.05 -18.61 -16.19
CA GLY A 367 -40.15 -17.27 -16.79
C GLY A 367 -40.29 -16.11 -15.80
N ALA A 368 -40.48 -16.39 -14.50
CA ALA A 368 -40.39 -15.33 -13.47
C ALA A 368 -38.97 -14.80 -13.33
N THR A 369 -38.82 -13.52 -12.95
CA THR A 369 -37.54 -12.91 -12.65
C THR A 369 -37.38 -12.81 -11.14
N VAL A 370 -36.32 -13.38 -10.60
CA VAL A 370 -35.94 -13.27 -9.19
C VAL A 370 -34.88 -12.16 -9.06
N THR A 371 -35.13 -11.19 -8.19
CA THR A 371 -34.18 -10.13 -7.86
C THR A 371 -33.67 -10.37 -6.44
N THR A 372 -32.36 -10.30 -6.26
CA THR A 372 -31.69 -10.54 -5.00
C THR A 372 -31.38 -9.23 -4.28
N ALA A 373 -31.07 -9.27 -2.99
CA ALA A 373 -30.84 -8.08 -2.16
C ALA A 373 -29.65 -7.23 -2.64
N ASP A 374 -28.71 -7.85 -3.35
CA ASP A 374 -27.57 -7.21 -3.99
C ASP A 374 -27.86 -6.65 -5.40
N GLY A 375 -29.13 -6.67 -5.82
CA GLY A 375 -29.61 -6.05 -7.06
C GLY A 375 -29.49 -6.93 -8.30
N ASN A 376 -29.04 -8.16 -8.21
CA ASN A 376 -28.99 -9.08 -9.34
C ASN A 376 -30.40 -9.60 -9.70
N SER A 377 -30.67 -9.79 -10.98
CA SER A 377 -31.94 -10.30 -11.48
C SER A 377 -31.71 -11.49 -12.40
N VAL A 378 -32.39 -12.59 -12.14
CA VAL A 378 -32.28 -13.82 -12.91
C VAL A 378 -33.66 -14.26 -13.39
N LYS A 379 -33.83 -14.50 -14.71
CA LYS A 379 -35.03 -15.09 -15.25
C LYS A 379 -34.97 -16.59 -15.13
N LEU A 380 -36.00 -17.18 -14.51
CA LEU A 380 -36.03 -18.61 -14.24
C LEU A 380 -36.36 -19.43 -15.48
N ALA A 381 -35.52 -20.44 -15.76
CA ALA A 381 -35.81 -21.47 -16.77
C ALA A 381 -36.75 -22.55 -16.25
N ALA A 382 -36.86 -22.72 -14.92
CA ALA A 382 -37.76 -23.68 -14.24
C ALA A 382 -38.25 -23.06 -12.92
N ALA A 383 -39.33 -23.62 -12.37
CA ALA A 383 -39.81 -23.24 -11.05
C ALA A 383 -38.75 -23.54 -9.98
N ILE A 384 -38.67 -22.71 -8.96
CA ILE A 384 -37.80 -22.90 -7.77
C ILE A 384 -38.67 -23.21 -6.53
N PRO A 385 -38.08 -23.77 -5.44
CA PRO A 385 -38.78 -24.01 -4.19
C PRO A 385 -39.42 -22.74 -3.61
N ALA A 386 -40.48 -22.92 -2.86
CA ALA A 386 -41.24 -21.84 -2.26
C ALA A 386 -40.36 -20.98 -1.31
N ILE A 387 -40.46 -19.68 -1.44
CA ILE A 387 -39.83 -18.69 -0.57
C ILE A 387 -40.77 -18.42 0.60
N THR A 388 -40.41 -18.83 1.80
CA THR A 388 -41.23 -18.75 3.02
C THR A 388 -40.72 -17.74 4.05
N SER A 389 -39.62 -17.02 3.76
CA SER A 389 -39.08 -16.03 4.65
C SER A 389 -38.35 -14.94 3.88
N ALA A 390 -38.22 -13.76 4.48
CA ALA A 390 -37.44 -12.63 3.91
C ALA A 390 -35.95 -12.95 3.76
N THR A 391 -35.47 -14.04 4.37
CA THR A 391 -34.08 -14.50 4.32
C THR A 391 -33.91 -15.73 3.42
N ALA A 392 -34.90 -16.06 2.60
CA ALA A 392 -34.78 -17.16 1.66
C ALA A 392 -33.63 -16.92 0.70
N THR A 393 -32.80 -17.93 0.54
CA THR A 393 -31.65 -17.90 -0.39
C THR A 393 -32.03 -18.57 -1.70
N TYR A 394 -31.53 -18.02 -2.78
CA TYR A 394 -31.69 -18.58 -4.10
C TYR A 394 -30.38 -19.25 -4.55
N ALA A 395 -30.49 -20.44 -5.11
CA ALA A 395 -29.37 -21.13 -5.74
C ALA A 395 -29.75 -21.60 -7.13
N HIS A 396 -28.92 -21.39 -8.14
CA HIS A 396 -29.10 -21.98 -9.46
C HIS A 396 -27.77 -22.54 -9.99
N THR A 397 -27.84 -23.42 -10.96
CA THR A 397 -26.65 -23.97 -11.60
C THR A 397 -26.15 -23.01 -12.67
N GLY A 398 -24.87 -22.65 -12.62
CA GLY A 398 -24.22 -21.80 -13.61
C GLY A 398 -24.25 -22.41 -15.01
N SER A 399 -24.44 -21.59 -16.00
CA SER A 399 -24.56 -22.01 -17.41
C SER A 399 -24.05 -20.93 -18.36
N ALA A 400 -23.91 -21.26 -19.62
CA ALA A 400 -23.51 -20.32 -20.67
C ALA A 400 -24.47 -19.11 -20.82
N THR A 401 -25.71 -19.20 -20.33
CA THR A 401 -26.68 -18.11 -20.35
C THR A 401 -26.38 -17.02 -19.32
N ASP A 402 -25.51 -17.29 -18.35
CA ASP A 402 -25.06 -16.30 -17.36
C ASP A 402 -24.02 -15.33 -17.92
N GLY A 403 -23.47 -15.60 -19.11
CA GLY A 403 -22.40 -14.83 -19.74
C GLY A 403 -21.02 -15.44 -19.46
N THR A 404 -19.97 -14.68 -19.79
CA THR A 404 -18.59 -15.09 -19.53
C THR A 404 -18.01 -14.32 -18.33
N ILE A 405 -17.20 -15.00 -17.53
CA ILE A 405 -16.53 -14.41 -16.37
C ILE A 405 -15.47 -13.43 -16.86
N GLN A 406 -15.62 -12.16 -16.53
CA GLN A 406 -14.64 -11.11 -16.83
C GLN A 406 -13.57 -11.01 -15.75
N SER A 407 -13.95 -11.12 -14.48
CA SER A 407 -13.00 -11.13 -13.36
C SER A 407 -13.52 -11.98 -12.20
N ILE A 408 -12.60 -12.42 -11.36
CA ILE A 408 -12.87 -13.25 -10.17
C ILE A 408 -12.23 -12.54 -8.98
N THR A 409 -13.04 -12.17 -7.98
CA THR A 409 -12.57 -11.53 -6.76
C THR A 409 -12.96 -12.35 -5.53
N ARG A 410 -12.16 -12.33 -4.48
CA ARG A 410 -12.49 -12.96 -3.19
C ARG A 410 -12.74 -11.90 -2.15
N GLU A 411 -13.90 -11.96 -1.50
CA GLU A 411 -14.22 -11.11 -0.36
C GLU A 411 -14.28 -11.96 0.90
N SER A 412 -13.49 -11.60 1.92
CA SER A 412 -13.62 -12.20 3.26
C SER A 412 -14.80 -11.56 3.98
N VAL A 413 -15.87 -12.32 4.11
CA VAL A 413 -17.08 -11.89 4.81
C VAL A 413 -17.26 -12.74 6.05
N TYR A 414 -17.48 -12.11 7.19
CA TYR A 414 -17.76 -12.79 8.44
C TYR A 414 -19.25 -12.90 8.68
N GLN A 415 -19.71 -14.11 9.05
CA GLN A 415 -21.11 -14.39 9.38
C GLN A 415 -21.24 -14.83 10.84
N PHE A 416 -22.32 -14.39 11.47
CA PHE A 416 -22.72 -14.84 12.79
C PHE A 416 -24.24 -15.06 12.80
N GLY A 417 -24.67 -16.23 13.26
CA GLY A 417 -26.09 -16.59 13.20
C GLY A 417 -26.68 -16.63 11.77
N GLY A 418 -25.86 -16.94 10.76
CA GLY A 418 -26.28 -16.99 9.35
C GLY A 418 -26.40 -15.63 8.66
N LYS A 419 -26.06 -14.53 9.33
CA LYS A 419 -26.11 -13.18 8.78
C LYS A 419 -24.71 -12.57 8.64
N THR A 420 -24.51 -11.75 7.62
CA THR A 420 -23.27 -11.01 7.42
C THR A 420 -23.11 -9.94 8.48
N VAL A 421 -21.96 -9.93 9.15
CA VAL A 421 -21.65 -8.95 10.19
C VAL A 421 -21.00 -7.72 9.56
N SER A 422 -21.50 -6.54 9.90
CA SER A 422 -20.93 -5.25 9.46
C SER A 422 -20.00 -4.66 10.49
N SER A 423 -20.33 -4.76 11.78
CA SER A 423 -19.46 -4.29 12.86
C SER A 423 -19.77 -4.99 14.18
N VAL A 424 -18.82 -4.97 15.09
CA VAL A 424 -18.95 -5.54 16.43
C VAL A 424 -18.56 -4.47 17.44
N VAL A 425 -19.38 -4.30 18.47
CA VAL A 425 -19.11 -3.41 19.59
C VAL A 425 -19.09 -4.21 20.88
N LEU A 426 -17.99 -4.10 21.62
CA LEU A 426 -17.81 -4.74 22.91
C LEU A 426 -18.29 -3.79 24.01
N ASN A 427 -19.35 -4.13 24.69
CA ASN A 427 -19.76 -3.44 25.90
C ASN A 427 -18.96 -4.00 27.09
N THR A 428 -18.30 -3.15 27.82
CA THR A 428 -17.44 -3.54 28.93
C THR A 428 -18.18 -3.52 30.25
N LYS A 429 -17.70 -4.27 31.26
CA LYS A 429 -18.24 -4.21 32.62
C LYS A 429 -18.08 -2.84 33.29
N SER A 430 -17.12 -2.05 32.82
CA SER A 430 -16.94 -0.64 33.25
C SER A 430 -17.94 0.34 32.65
N GLY A 431 -18.84 -0.11 31.77
CA GLY A 431 -19.86 0.72 31.11
C GLY A 431 -19.39 1.43 29.84
N SER A 432 -18.17 1.17 29.38
CA SER A 432 -17.66 1.70 28.11
C SER A 432 -18.03 0.78 26.95
N SER A 433 -18.14 1.35 25.74
CA SER A 433 -18.30 0.60 24.49
C SER A 433 -17.05 0.78 23.64
N ILE A 434 -16.51 -0.31 23.12
CA ILE A 434 -15.25 -0.33 22.35
C ILE A 434 -15.51 -1.11 21.06
N ASP A 435 -15.02 -0.62 19.93
CA ASP A 435 -15.12 -1.33 18.66
C ASP A 435 -14.25 -2.58 18.69
N GLY A 436 -14.85 -3.72 18.35
CA GLY A 436 -14.20 -5.01 18.19
C GLY A 436 -13.86 -5.29 16.74
N LEU A 437 -12.93 -6.23 16.52
CA LEU A 437 -12.61 -6.73 15.20
C LEU A 437 -13.65 -7.78 14.79
N VAL A 438 -14.23 -7.65 13.59
CA VAL A 438 -15.33 -8.50 13.12
C VAL A 438 -14.94 -9.97 13.01
N GLY A 439 -13.69 -10.25 12.63
CA GLY A 439 -13.16 -11.62 12.48
C GLY A 439 -12.59 -12.24 13.76
N LYS A 440 -12.79 -11.65 14.92
CA LYS A 440 -12.24 -12.15 16.19
C LYS A 440 -13.34 -12.65 17.12
N ASP A 441 -13.08 -13.77 17.80
CA ASP A 441 -13.98 -14.32 18.83
C ASP A 441 -13.96 -13.48 20.09
N TYR A 442 -15.12 -13.31 20.71
CA TYR A 442 -15.32 -12.61 21.97
C TYR A 442 -16.32 -13.35 22.84
N ALA A 443 -16.00 -13.51 24.11
CA ALA A 443 -16.92 -14.04 25.08
C ALA A 443 -17.06 -13.11 26.30
N ARG A 444 -18.16 -13.23 27.01
CA ARG A 444 -18.37 -12.55 28.28
C ARG A 444 -17.29 -12.93 29.27
N ASN A 445 -16.76 -11.98 29.99
CA ASN A 445 -15.64 -12.04 30.93
C ASN A 445 -14.25 -12.18 30.26
N ASP A 446 -14.16 -12.21 28.93
CA ASP A 446 -12.87 -12.11 28.27
C ASP A 446 -12.25 -10.73 28.51
N THR A 447 -10.92 -10.70 28.60
CA THR A 447 -10.20 -9.44 28.64
C THR A 447 -9.86 -9.04 27.21
N PHE A 448 -10.45 -7.94 26.77
CA PHE A 448 -10.18 -7.32 25.47
C PHE A 448 -9.16 -6.21 25.61
N TYR A 449 -8.21 -6.17 24.69
CA TYR A 449 -7.26 -5.06 24.54
C TYR A 449 -7.50 -4.34 23.22
N PRO A 450 -7.58 -3.00 23.24
CA PRO A 450 -7.68 -2.23 21.99
C PRO A 450 -6.52 -2.54 21.05
N SER A 451 -6.83 -2.67 19.78
CA SER A 451 -5.84 -2.97 18.75
C SER A 451 -5.16 -1.70 18.24
N VAL A 452 -3.95 -1.85 17.70
CA VAL A 452 -3.18 -0.79 17.05
C VAL A 452 -3.02 -1.17 15.59
N ALA A 453 -3.60 -0.36 14.71
CA ALA A 453 -3.50 -0.56 13.27
C ALA A 453 -2.34 0.26 12.68
N THR A 454 -1.67 -0.31 11.70
CA THR A 454 -0.71 0.37 10.82
C THR A 454 -0.87 -0.16 9.41
N THR A 455 -0.44 0.60 8.42
CA THR A 455 -0.48 0.18 7.02
C THR A 455 0.94 0.03 6.51
N ILE A 456 1.21 -1.05 5.79
CA ILE A 456 2.44 -1.25 5.04
C ILE A 456 2.15 -1.16 3.55
N THR A 457 2.94 -0.38 2.84
CA THR A 457 2.89 -0.32 1.38
C THR A 457 3.78 -1.42 0.81
N VAL A 458 3.23 -2.27 -0.04
CA VAL A 458 3.92 -3.34 -0.76
C VAL A 458 3.87 -3.01 -2.24
N TYR A 459 4.99 -3.20 -2.95
CA TYR A 459 5.07 -3.04 -4.41
C TYR A 459 5.20 -4.41 -5.07
N ASP A 460 4.41 -4.64 -6.10
CA ASP A 460 4.43 -5.86 -6.89
C ASP A 460 5.52 -5.85 -7.99
N SER A 461 5.59 -6.92 -8.80
CA SER A 461 6.58 -7.05 -9.88
C SER A 461 6.37 -6.07 -11.05
N LEU A 462 5.21 -5.44 -11.15
CA LEU A 462 4.89 -4.40 -12.13
C LEU A 462 5.08 -2.99 -11.57
N GLY A 463 5.40 -2.87 -10.27
CA GLY A 463 5.58 -1.61 -9.56
C GLY A 463 4.27 -0.97 -9.09
N ALA A 464 3.15 -1.70 -9.12
CA ALA A 464 1.91 -1.23 -8.54
C ALA A 464 1.98 -1.26 -7.00
N LYS A 465 1.31 -0.31 -6.38
CA LYS A 465 1.30 -0.07 -4.95
C LYS A 465 0.09 -0.75 -4.31
N HIS A 466 0.31 -1.53 -3.25
CA HIS A 466 -0.72 -2.20 -2.47
C HIS A 466 -0.57 -1.83 -0.99
N ASP A 467 -1.59 -1.23 -0.41
CA ASP A 467 -1.58 -0.80 0.99
C ASP A 467 -2.24 -1.87 1.88
N VAL A 468 -1.43 -2.61 2.64
CA VAL A 468 -1.86 -3.73 3.47
C VAL A 468 -2.06 -3.26 4.92
N PRO A 469 -3.29 -3.29 5.44
CA PRO A 469 -3.57 -2.96 6.84
C PRO A 469 -3.18 -4.11 7.77
N VAL A 470 -2.24 -3.86 8.69
CA VAL A 470 -1.80 -4.81 9.72
C VAL A 470 -2.21 -4.30 11.09
N VAL A 471 -2.78 -5.18 11.89
CA VAL A 471 -3.34 -4.87 13.20
C VAL A 471 -2.60 -5.65 14.28
N PHE A 472 -2.09 -4.94 15.28
CA PHE A 472 -1.44 -5.50 16.46
C PHE A 472 -2.42 -5.49 17.63
N THR A 473 -2.70 -6.64 18.21
CA THR A 473 -3.58 -6.77 19.38
C THR A 473 -2.84 -7.42 20.52
N LYS A 474 -2.88 -6.80 21.70
CA LYS A 474 -2.30 -7.39 22.91
C LYS A 474 -3.11 -8.64 23.30
N ALA A 475 -2.44 -9.77 23.47
CA ALA A 475 -3.07 -11.01 23.87
C ALA A 475 -2.98 -11.24 25.39
N SER A 476 -1.84 -10.89 26.00
CA SER A 476 -1.59 -10.94 27.43
C SER A 476 -0.39 -10.05 27.77
N ASN A 477 0.09 -10.10 29.01
CA ASN A 477 1.32 -9.42 29.36
C ASN A 477 2.48 -9.94 28.51
N ASN A 478 3.23 -9.01 27.90
CA ASN A 478 4.39 -9.28 27.06
C ASN A 478 4.12 -10.16 25.82
N LYS A 479 2.85 -10.25 25.41
CA LYS A 479 2.45 -11.04 24.27
C LYS A 479 1.46 -10.27 23.37
N TRP A 480 1.76 -10.23 22.07
CA TRP A 480 0.93 -9.59 21.05
C TRP A 480 0.68 -10.55 19.89
N THR A 481 -0.43 -10.39 19.24
CA THR A 481 -0.77 -11.11 17.99
C THR A 481 -1.01 -10.13 16.85
N LEU A 482 -0.78 -10.60 15.63
CA LEU A 482 -1.05 -9.84 14.41
C LEU A 482 -2.32 -10.35 13.73
N SER A 483 -2.96 -9.47 12.99
CA SER A 483 -4.05 -9.81 12.08
C SER A 483 -4.09 -8.80 10.93
N LEU A 484 -4.87 -9.07 9.89
CA LEU A 484 -5.09 -8.17 8.76
C LEU A 484 -6.48 -7.51 8.86
N GLY A 485 -6.56 -6.27 8.43
CA GLY A 485 -7.83 -5.56 8.27
C GLY A 485 -8.74 -5.63 9.49
N SER A 486 -9.87 -6.31 9.37
CA SER A 486 -10.89 -6.45 10.42
C SER A 486 -10.63 -7.58 11.42
N GLY A 487 -9.43 -8.19 11.42
CA GLY A 487 -9.01 -9.15 12.45
C GLY A 487 -8.75 -10.57 11.95
N GLY A 488 -8.85 -10.83 10.65
CA GLY A 488 -8.55 -12.12 10.02
C GLY A 488 -7.08 -12.32 9.68
N ASP A 489 -6.77 -13.50 9.17
CA ASP A 489 -5.46 -13.85 8.61
C ASP A 489 -5.41 -13.68 7.08
N THR A 490 -6.55 -13.35 6.47
CA THR A 490 -6.67 -12.99 5.07
C THR A 490 -7.33 -11.63 4.92
N PHE A 491 -6.92 -10.89 3.91
CA PHE A 491 -7.46 -9.57 3.58
C PHE A 491 -7.42 -9.35 2.07
N ASN A 492 -8.50 -8.79 1.51
CA ASN A 492 -8.57 -8.45 0.10
C ASN A 492 -8.54 -6.94 -0.06
N ILE A 493 -7.64 -6.48 -0.93
CA ILE A 493 -7.52 -5.08 -1.33
C ILE A 493 -8.22 -4.95 -2.68
N THR A 494 -9.22 -4.09 -2.76
CA THR A 494 -9.81 -3.70 -4.05
C THR A 494 -9.08 -2.48 -4.56
N GLU A 495 -8.41 -2.63 -5.68
CA GLU A 495 -7.62 -1.58 -6.30
C GLU A 495 -8.48 -0.58 -7.09
N ALA A 496 -7.91 0.57 -7.44
CA ALA A 496 -8.63 1.62 -8.16
C ALA A 496 -9.08 1.21 -9.57
N ASP A 497 -8.42 0.24 -10.18
CA ASP A 497 -8.76 -0.36 -11.47
C ASP A 497 -9.81 -1.47 -11.38
N GLY A 498 -10.27 -1.80 -10.16
CA GLY A 498 -11.24 -2.84 -9.87
C GLY A 498 -10.64 -4.24 -9.73
N THR A 499 -9.32 -4.40 -9.87
CA THR A 499 -8.63 -5.67 -9.58
C THR A 499 -8.52 -5.91 -8.08
N THR A 500 -8.35 -7.17 -7.68
CA THR A 500 -8.22 -7.55 -6.27
C THR A 500 -6.84 -8.12 -5.99
N THR A 501 -6.23 -7.63 -4.92
CA THR A 501 -5.04 -8.24 -4.32
C THR A 501 -5.44 -9.00 -3.08
N THR A 502 -5.22 -10.32 -3.07
CA THR A 502 -5.46 -11.17 -1.90
C THR A 502 -4.20 -11.27 -1.07
N VAL A 503 -4.30 -10.92 0.21
CA VAL A 503 -3.21 -10.97 1.18
C VAL A 503 -3.51 -12.03 2.22
N ALA A 504 -2.59 -12.96 2.45
CA ALA A 504 -2.64 -13.95 3.52
C ALA A 504 -1.48 -13.74 4.49
N LEU A 505 -1.77 -13.76 5.79
CA LEU A 505 -0.80 -13.60 6.87
C LEU A 505 -0.49 -14.95 7.51
N THR A 506 0.77 -15.34 7.48
CA THR A 506 1.29 -16.43 8.30
C THR A 506 2.04 -15.83 9.48
N LYS A 507 1.71 -16.23 10.71
CA LYS A 507 2.24 -15.57 11.91
C LYS A 507 2.45 -16.54 13.08
N THR A 508 3.33 -16.13 13.98
CA THR A 508 3.40 -16.60 15.37
C THR A 508 3.25 -15.40 16.32
N ASP A 509 2.87 -15.65 17.56
CA ASP A 509 2.72 -14.56 18.53
C ASP A 509 4.07 -13.86 18.80
N LEU A 510 4.00 -12.54 18.89
CA LEU A 510 5.12 -11.71 19.31
C LEU A 510 5.30 -11.80 20.83
N LYS A 511 6.51 -12.06 21.25
CA LYS A 511 6.88 -12.10 22.68
C LYS A 511 7.93 -11.05 22.96
N PHE A 512 7.76 -10.38 24.09
CA PHE A 512 8.68 -9.39 24.63
C PHE A 512 9.20 -9.86 25.99
N ASP A 513 10.38 -9.43 26.36
CA ASP A 513 10.93 -9.66 27.69
C ASP A 513 10.38 -8.65 28.72
N THR A 514 10.82 -8.78 29.95
CA THR A 514 10.43 -7.87 31.05
C THR A 514 11.02 -6.47 30.91
N SER A 515 12.03 -6.29 30.06
CA SER A 515 12.62 -5.00 29.72
C SER A 515 11.93 -4.31 28.51
N GLY A 516 10.95 -4.98 27.90
CA GLY A 516 10.23 -4.47 26.73
C GLY A 516 10.92 -4.69 25.40
N SER A 517 11.99 -5.50 25.37
CA SER A 517 12.71 -5.86 24.16
C SER A 517 12.05 -7.06 23.47
N TYR A 518 12.06 -7.06 22.15
CA TYR A 518 11.56 -8.17 21.34
C TYR A 518 12.38 -9.45 21.58
N VAL A 519 11.69 -10.58 21.79
CA VAL A 519 12.32 -11.89 22.03
C VAL A 519 12.09 -12.84 20.87
N SER A 520 10.84 -12.98 20.45
CA SER A 520 10.47 -13.93 19.39
C SER A 520 9.12 -13.60 18.77
N GLY A 521 8.90 -14.14 17.60
CA GLY A 521 7.71 -14.02 16.79
C GLY A 521 8.12 -13.93 15.32
N THR A 522 7.36 -14.53 14.43
CA THR A 522 7.59 -14.47 12.99
C THR A 522 6.29 -14.13 12.29
N ALA A 523 6.38 -13.39 11.22
CA ALA A 523 5.25 -13.17 10.35
C ALA A 523 5.72 -13.01 8.89
N SER A 524 4.87 -13.40 7.97
CA SER A 524 5.05 -13.17 6.53
C SER A 524 3.71 -12.93 5.87
N LEU A 525 3.73 -12.12 4.82
CA LEU A 525 2.58 -11.88 3.96
C LEU A 525 2.77 -12.65 2.66
N SER A 526 1.73 -13.32 2.20
CA SER A 526 1.65 -13.92 0.87
C SER A 526 0.62 -13.14 0.07
N LEU A 527 1.05 -12.54 -1.04
CA LEU A 527 0.19 -11.72 -1.88
C LEU A 527 -0.03 -12.40 -3.22
N THR A 528 -1.27 -12.39 -3.66
CA THR A 528 -1.69 -12.88 -4.97
C THR A 528 -2.48 -11.78 -5.67
N TYR A 529 -2.12 -11.49 -6.91
CA TYR A 529 -2.59 -10.34 -7.68
C TYR A 529 -3.44 -10.77 -8.86
N GLU A 530 -4.47 -9.99 -9.18
CA GLU A 530 -5.27 -10.16 -10.41
C GLU A 530 -4.80 -9.26 -11.55
N ASN A 531 -3.91 -8.31 -11.30
CA ASN A 531 -3.35 -7.39 -12.29
C ASN A 531 -2.27 -8.03 -13.20
N GLY A 532 -2.01 -9.34 -13.07
CA GLY A 532 -1.00 -10.07 -13.84
C GLY A 532 0.41 -10.05 -13.22
N ALA A 533 0.60 -9.41 -12.06
CA ALA A 533 1.85 -9.48 -11.33
C ALA A 533 2.10 -10.88 -10.76
N ALA A 534 3.38 -11.25 -10.61
CA ALA A 534 3.74 -12.53 -10.02
C ALA A 534 3.37 -12.58 -8.53
N PRO A 535 2.85 -13.71 -8.02
CA PRO A 535 2.65 -13.89 -6.58
C PRO A 535 3.95 -13.69 -5.82
N GLN A 536 3.87 -13.02 -4.65
CA GLN A 536 5.07 -12.74 -3.87
C GLN A 536 4.89 -13.07 -2.39
N GLN A 537 6.00 -13.30 -1.71
CA GLN A 537 6.06 -13.41 -0.27
C GLN A 537 6.89 -12.27 0.31
N VAL A 538 6.35 -11.62 1.34
CA VAL A 538 7.00 -10.51 2.03
C VAL A 538 7.32 -10.95 3.45
N ALA A 539 8.60 -11.01 3.81
CA ALA A 539 9.03 -11.29 5.17
C ALA A 539 8.79 -10.08 6.07
N MET A 540 8.17 -10.27 7.22
CA MET A 540 7.96 -9.19 8.19
C MET A 540 9.10 -9.19 9.22
N ASN A 541 9.92 -8.15 9.19
CA ASN A 541 10.96 -7.93 10.20
C ASN A 541 10.37 -7.18 11.40
N LEU A 542 10.22 -7.86 12.51
CA LEU A 542 9.58 -7.38 13.73
C LEU A 542 10.58 -7.10 14.86
N ALA A 543 11.88 -7.36 14.64
CA ALA A 543 12.92 -7.32 15.67
C ALA A 543 13.18 -5.93 16.26
N ALA A 544 12.83 -4.87 15.53
CA ALA A 544 12.99 -3.48 15.98
C ALA A 544 11.76 -2.91 16.71
N ILE A 545 10.75 -3.73 16.96
CA ILE A 545 9.59 -3.34 17.76
C ILE A 545 9.96 -3.43 19.24
N THR A 546 9.51 -2.47 20.01
CA THR A 546 9.66 -2.42 21.46
C THR A 546 8.32 -2.40 22.16
N GLN A 547 8.28 -2.77 23.45
CA GLN A 547 7.08 -2.73 24.27
C GLN A 547 7.36 -1.96 25.57
N TYR A 548 7.25 -0.63 25.50
CA TYR A 548 7.38 0.24 26.68
C TYR A 548 6.05 0.87 27.06
N SER A 549 5.95 1.33 28.32
CA SER A 549 4.82 2.16 28.77
C SER A 549 4.78 3.46 27.97
N GLY A 550 3.59 3.86 27.51
CA GLY A 550 3.38 5.09 26.75
C GLY A 550 2.48 4.86 25.53
N THR A 551 2.56 5.74 24.55
CA THR A 551 1.72 5.65 23.34
C THR A 551 2.26 4.59 22.39
N SER A 552 1.36 3.83 21.76
CA SER A 552 1.72 2.97 20.62
C SER A 552 2.01 3.85 19.39
N THR A 553 3.19 3.66 18.80
CA THR A 553 3.69 4.48 17.68
C THR A 553 4.19 3.64 16.51
N ILE A 554 3.75 2.38 16.40
CA ILE A 554 4.20 1.46 15.35
C ILE A 554 4.27 2.15 13.99
N ALA A 555 5.38 1.94 13.30
CA ALA A 555 5.61 2.37 11.93
C ALA A 555 6.11 1.19 11.10
N ALA A 556 5.69 1.15 9.85
CA ALA A 556 6.08 0.15 8.88
C ALA A 556 6.82 0.82 7.71
N ASP A 557 7.83 0.15 7.19
CA ASP A 557 8.60 0.56 6.01
C ASP A 557 8.91 -0.67 5.15
N SER A 558 9.02 -0.48 3.84
CA SER A 558 9.25 -1.57 2.88
C SER A 558 10.48 -1.28 2.02
N ASP A 559 11.15 -2.35 1.56
CA ASP A 559 12.31 -2.27 0.67
C ASP A 559 11.93 -2.14 -0.82
N GLY A 560 10.65 -2.28 -1.15
CA GLY A 560 10.14 -2.13 -2.51
C GLY A 560 9.87 -0.68 -2.91
N HIS A 561 9.80 -0.42 -4.20
CA HIS A 561 9.43 0.88 -4.75
C HIS A 561 8.86 0.79 -6.17
N ALA A 562 8.06 1.76 -6.55
CA ALA A 562 7.62 1.91 -7.94
C ALA A 562 8.77 2.33 -8.86
N ALA A 563 8.59 2.17 -10.15
CA ALA A 563 9.49 2.75 -11.15
C ALA A 563 9.60 4.27 -10.98
N GLY A 564 10.76 4.81 -11.28
CA GLY A 564 11.03 6.24 -11.17
C GLY A 564 11.98 6.74 -12.23
N THR A 565 12.05 8.05 -12.43
CA THR A 565 13.03 8.71 -13.29
C THR A 565 13.92 9.64 -12.47
N LEU A 566 15.18 9.77 -12.85
CA LEU A 566 16.13 10.62 -12.15
C LEU A 566 15.67 12.09 -12.18
N ALA A 567 15.45 12.65 -10.99
CA ALA A 567 15.00 14.03 -10.81
C ALA A 567 16.15 15.01 -10.51
N SER A 568 17.09 14.62 -9.63
CA SER A 568 18.24 15.43 -9.26
C SER A 568 19.44 14.57 -8.89
N VAL A 569 20.61 15.19 -8.92
CA VAL A 569 21.89 14.56 -8.57
C VAL A 569 22.61 15.44 -7.55
N ASP A 570 23.07 14.83 -6.47
CA ASP A 570 23.85 15.48 -5.41
C ASP A 570 25.20 14.78 -5.23
N ILE A 571 26.24 15.55 -4.91
CA ILE A 571 27.58 15.02 -4.62
C ILE A 571 27.89 15.27 -3.15
N ASP A 572 28.19 14.24 -2.41
CA ASP A 572 28.51 14.35 -0.98
C ASP A 572 30.01 14.69 -0.72
N SER A 573 30.36 14.90 0.54
CA SER A 573 31.72 15.21 0.98
C SER A 573 32.72 14.07 0.77
N THR A 574 32.29 12.89 0.41
CA THR A 574 33.12 11.71 0.10
C THR A 574 33.28 11.49 -1.41
N GLY A 575 32.71 12.39 -2.21
CA GLY A 575 32.72 12.32 -3.67
C GLY A 575 31.74 11.27 -4.21
N VAL A 576 30.80 10.77 -3.40
CA VAL A 576 29.74 9.89 -3.85
C VAL A 576 28.63 10.72 -4.49
N ILE A 577 28.26 10.34 -5.70
CA ILE A 577 27.19 10.96 -6.47
C ILE A 577 25.92 10.16 -6.21
N THR A 578 24.91 10.81 -5.62
CA THR A 578 23.63 10.22 -5.30
C THR A 578 22.55 10.82 -6.18
N GLY A 579 21.81 9.98 -6.90
CA GLY A 579 20.60 10.34 -7.64
C GLY A 579 19.38 10.29 -6.73
N THR A 580 18.52 11.32 -6.82
CA THR A 580 17.17 11.31 -6.25
C THR A 580 16.17 11.11 -7.38
N TYR A 581 15.31 10.11 -7.24
CA TYR A 581 14.35 9.71 -8.27
C TYR A 581 12.95 10.24 -7.94
N THR A 582 12.08 10.27 -8.95
CA THR A 582 10.70 10.77 -8.80
C THR A 582 9.83 9.92 -7.84
N ASN A 583 10.25 8.69 -7.55
CA ASN A 583 9.68 7.80 -6.54
C ASN A 583 10.25 8.05 -5.12
N ASN A 584 11.00 9.17 -4.92
CA ASN A 584 11.69 9.54 -3.69
C ASN A 584 12.83 8.59 -3.25
N VAL A 585 13.19 7.61 -4.06
CA VAL A 585 14.33 6.75 -3.78
C VAL A 585 15.61 7.51 -4.04
N ARG A 586 16.57 7.39 -3.12
CA ARG A 586 17.92 7.92 -3.27
C ARG A 586 18.88 6.78 -3.50
N GLN A 587 19.54 6.78 -4.65
CA GLN A 587 20.47 5.71 -5.04
C GLN A 587 21.85 6.29 -5.34
N LYS A 588 22.89 5.60 -4.89
CA LYS A 588 24.27 5.94 -5.27
C LYS A 588 24.45 5.56 -6.74
N GLU A 589 24.95 6.53 -7.52
CA GLU A 589 25.14 6.38 -8.95
C GLU A 589 26.61 6.18 -9.32
N ALA A 590 27.49 6.89 -8.65
CA ALA A 590 28.94 6.82 -8.90
C ALA A 590 29.73 7.39 -7.71
N GLN A 591 31.04 7.19 -7.74
CA GLN A 591 31.99 7.87 -6.85
C GLN A 591 33.17 8.39 -7.66
N ILE A 592 33.55 9.64 -7.42
CA ILE A 592 34.65 10.30 -8.11
C ILE A 592 35.99 9.69 -7.68
N ALA A 593 36.84 9.34 -8.64
CA ALA A 593 38.15 8.80 -8.37
C ALA A 593 39.15 9.92 -8.08
N MET A 594 40.02 9.67 -7.13
CA MET A 594 41.14 10.53 -6.78
C MET A 594 42.45 9.78 -6.91
N ALA A 595 43.50 10.47 -7.35
CA ALA A 595 44.86 9.94 -7.38
C ALA A 595 45.76 10.75 -6.43
N GLN A 596 46.69 10.07 -5.81
CA GLN A 596 47.72 10.68 -4.98
C GLN A 596 49.09 10.26 -5.50
N PHE A 597 50.01 11.20 -5.56
CA PHE A 597 51.39 11.01 -6.02
C PHE A 597 52.37 11.34 -4.89
N ASN A 598 53.39 10.52 -4.74
CA ASN A 598 54.46 10.80 -3.75
C ASN A 598 55.23 12.07 -4.09
N ASN A 599 55.37 12.39 -5.39
CA ASN A 599 55.93 13.65 -5.88
C ASN A 599 55.05 14.21 -7.00
N PRO A 600 54.10 15.11 -6.70
CA PRO A 600 53.21 15.66 -7.71
C PRO A 600 53.91 16.66 -8.67
N SER A 601 55.16 17.03 -8.40
CA SER A 601 55.97 17.95 -9.23
C SER A 601 56.95 17.23 -10.17
N GLY A 602 57.09 15.89 -10.05
CA GLY A 602 58.07 15.08 -10.76
C GLY A 602 57.56 14.27 -11.90
#